data_9c391ebc63a90e912823afc138085f26
#
_entry.id   9c391ebc63a90e912823afc138085f26
#
_cell.length_a   1.000
_cell.length_b   1.000
_cell.length_c   1.000
_cell.angle_alpha   90.00
_cell.angle_beta   90.00
_cell.angle_gamma   90.00
#
_symmetry.space_group_name_H-M   'P 1'
#
loop_
_entity.id
_entity.type
_entity.pdbx_description
1 polymer ?
#
loop_
_entity_poly.entity_id
_entity_poly.type
_entity_poly.pdbx_seq_one_letter_code
_entity_poly.pdbx_strand_id
1 'polypeptide(L)'
;RHGLTRLKGMADAVYGGLVVHDVSWMRLMLWRELLASCFDHPLLIRELKHLRSIRVDVARPGGDVRLSRAVLYVGWLMSRLRLQVVEPLHESDDETWVAVVRSGKRRIGVEIRPVEVEFSGAVRAAGSVVRAELEAHRSDADTHVNVTRQADHLLATAVWNGASVVRRARALETFDESPYLADSLDRTGHDRLFAQALEKAVALVGDGTR
;
A
#
# COMPACT_ATOMS: atom_id res chain seq x y z
N ARG A 1 -17.87 -6.78 -3.98
CA ARG A 1 -16.79 -7.62 -3.38
C ARG A 1 -15.41 -7.05 -3.68
N HIS A 2 -15.32 -5.76 -4.00
CA HIS A 2 -14.16 -4.86 -3.94
C HIS A 2 -12.85 -5.39 -4.60
N GLY A 3 -12.92 -6.37 -5.50
CA GLY A 3 -11.76 -6.93 -6.22
C GLY A 3 -10.88 -7.88 -5.40
N LEU A 4 -11.27 -8.24 -4.17
CA LEU A 4 -10.44 -9.06 -3.27
C LEU A 4 -10.35 -10.53 -3.70
N THR A 5 -11.40 -11.07 -4.32
CA THR A 5 -11.40 -12.45 -4.86
C THR A 5 -10.30 -12.66 -5.91
N ARG A 6 -9.98 -11.61 -6.68
CA ARG A 6 -8.89 -11.67 -7.68
C ARG A 6 -7.52 -11.92 -7.04
N LEU A 7 -7.27 -11.38 -5.83
CA LEU A 7 -5.99 -11.58 -5.13
C LEU A 7 -5.76 -13.07 -4.79
N LYS A 8 -6.81 -13.78 -4.37
CA LYS A 8 -6.72 -15.23 -4.10
C LYS A 8 -6.40 -16.00 -5.38
N GLY A 9 -7.14 -15.73 -6.48
CA GLY A 9 -6.86 -16.39 -7.76
C GLY A 9 -5.44 -16.13 -8.30
N MET A 10 -4.91 -14.92 -8.11
CA MET A 10 -3.52 -14.62 -8.47
C MET A 10 -2.53 -15.38 -7.58
N ALA A 11 -2.80 -15.52 -6.28
CA ALA A 11 -1.96 -16.27 -5.37
C ALA A 11 -1.93 -17.75 -5.74
N ASP A 12 -3.08 -18.34 -6.04
CA ASP A 12 -3.18 -19.73 -6.49
C ASP A 12 -2.38 -19.96 -7.79
N ALA A 13 -2.44 -19.01 -8.73
CA ALA A 13 -1.66 -19.06 -9.96
C ALA A 13 -0.15 -19.00 -9.70
N VAL A 14 0.30 -18.09 -8.83
CA VAL A 14 1.72 -17.97 -8.44
C VAL A 14 2.20 -19.23 -7.73
N TYR A 15 1.42 -19.76 -6.79
CA TYR A 15 1.76 -21.01 -6.09
C TYR A 15 1.74 -22.21 -7.02
N GLY A 16 0.89 -22.20 -8.06
CA GLY A 16 0.88 -23.19 -9.15
C GLY A 16 2.06 -23.08 -10.12
N GLY A 17 3.00 -22.16 -9.88
CA GLY A 17 4.20 -21.98 -10.69
C GLY A 17 4.02 -21.08 -11.92
N LEU A 18 2.87 -20.41 -12.05
CA LEU A 18 2.65 -19.48 -13.15
C LEU A 18 3.36 -18.14 -12.90
N VAL A 19 3.93 -17.57 -13.95
CA VAL A 19 4.43 -16.19 -13.91
C VAL A 19 3.25 -15.24 -14.05
N VAL A 20 2.99 -14.46 -13.02
CA VAL A 20 1.88 -13.50 -12.99
C VAL A 20 2.45 -12.08 -13.00
N HIS A 21 2.02 -11.29 -13.97
CA HIS A 21 2.29 -9.86 -14.04
C HIS A 21 1.00 -9.09 -13.74
N ASP A 22 1.02 -8.25 -12.72
CA ASP A 22 -0.13 -7.43 -12.34
C ASP A 22 0.18 -5.94 -12.53
N VAL A 23 -0.58 -5.31 -13.42
CA VAL A 23 -0.42 -3.87 -13.72
C VAL A 23 -0.66 -3.00 -12.47
N SER A 24 -1.54 -3.43 -11.55
CA SER A 24 -1.76 -2.71 -10.31
C SER A 24 -0.52 -2.73 -9.42
N TRP A 25 0.21 -3.86 -9.41
CA TRP A 25 1.49 -3.96 -8.72
C TRP A 25 2.56 -3.05 -9.31
N MET A 26 2.62 -2.97 -10.63
CA MET A 26 3.57 -2.10 -11.32
C MET A 26 3.28 -0.63 -11.04
N ARG A 27 2.00 -0.23 -11.05
CA ARG A 27 1.58 1.14 -10.69
C ARG A 27 1.90 1.52 -9.24
N LEU A 28 2.11 0.55 -8.35
CA LEU A 28 2.54 0.78 -6.98
C LEU A 28 4.06 0.97 -6.85
N MET A 29 4.85 0.79 -7.92
CA MET A 29 6.31 0.86 -7.86
C MET A 29 6.79 2.19 -7.30
N LEU A 30 6.35 3.31 -7.88
CA LEU A 30 6.74 4.65 -7.41
C LEU A 30 6.31 4.91 -5.96
N TRP A 31 5.14 4.42 -5.55
CA TRP A 31 4.66 4.53 -4.17
C TRP A 31 5.58 3.79 -3.20
N ARG A 32 5.98 2.57 -3.56
CA ARG A 32 6.86 1.72 -2.74
C ARG A 32 8.26 2.31 -2.63
N GLU A 33 8.82 2.75 -3.75
CA GLU A 33 10.16 3.37 -3.81
C GLU A 33 10.19 4.67 -3.01
N LEU A 34 9.19 5.53 -3.20
CA LEU A 34 9.16 6.83 -2.55
C LEU A 34 8.97 6.69 -1.03
N LEU A 35 8.06 5.79 -0.59
CA LEU A 35 7.90 5.49 0.83
C LEU A 35 9.18 4.87 1.42
N ALA A 36 9.75 3.87 0.76
CA ALA A 36 10.98 3.22 1.23
C ALA A 36 12.12 4.22 1.37
N SER A 37 12.26 5.15 0.42
CA SER A 37 13.31 6.17 0.45
C SER A 37 13.24 7.11 1.65
N CYS A 38 12.08 7.28 2.30
CA CYS A 38 11.99 8.03 3.54
C CYS A 38 12.81 7.38 4.65
N PHE A 39 12.88 6.05 4.67
CA PHE A 39 13.58 5.28 5.69
C PHE A 39 15.08 5.11 5.43
N ASP A 40 15.62 5.73 4.37
CA ASP A 40 17.07 5.94 4.23
C ASP A 40 17.58 6.93 5.30
N HIS A 41 16.66 7.73 5.88
CA HIS A 41 17.01 8.65 6.95
C HIS A 41 17.25 7.89 8.28
N PRO A 42 18.42 8.05 8.93
CA PRO A 42 18.81 7.24 10.11
C PRO A 42 17.86 7.33 11.31
N LEU A 43 17.16 8.44 11.47
CA LEU A 43 16.16 8.58 12.53
C LEU A 43 14.92 7.76 12.21
N LEU A 44 14.41 7.85 10.98
CA LEU A 44 13.15 7.23 10.60
C LEU A 44 13.21 5.70 10.55
N ILE A 45 14.33 5.13 10.11
CA ILE A 45 14.48 3.66 10.08
C ILE A 45 14.36 3.06 11.49
N ARG A 46 14.79 3.80 12.52
CA ARG A 46 14.70 3.35 13.92
C ARG A 46 13.27 3.39 14.44
N GLU A 47 12.44 4.28 13.92
CA GLU A 47 11.05 4.44 14.35
C GLU A 47 10.13 3.34 13.79
N LEU A 48 10.51 2.62 12.73
CA LEU A 48 9.73 1.49 12.20
C LEU A 48 9.41 0.42 13.26
N LYS A 49 10.32 0.21 14.21
CA LYS A 49 10.06 -0.70 15.34
C LYS A 49 9.01 -0.18 16.35
N HIS A 50 8.57 1.06 16.22
CA HIS A 50 7.55 1.71 17.03
C HIS A 50 6.26 2.02 16.25
N LEU A 51 6.14 1.47 15.03
CA LEU A 51 4.96 1.62 14.17
C LEU A 51 3.67 1.28 14.93
N ARG A 52 2.66 2.14 14.80
CA ARG A 52 1.34 2.04 15.46
C ARG A 52 0.21 1.91 14.46
N SER A 53 0.30 2.62 13.35
CA SER A 53 -0.74 2.60 12.34
C SER A 53 -0.18 2.63 10.92
N ILE A 54 -0.92 2.02 10.02
CA ILE A 54 -0.77 2.07 8.57
C ILE A 54 -2.11 2.48 8.00
N ARG A 55 -2.19 3.61 7.30
CA ARG A 55 -3.41 4.09 6.65
C ARG A 55 -3.18 4.24 5.16
N VAL A 56 -4.16 3.79 4.37
CA VAL A 56 -4.14 3.92 2.91
C VAL A 56 -5.48 4.46 2.44
N ASP A 57 -5.47 5.63 1.83
CA ASP A 57 -6.66 6.20 1.19
C ASP A 57 -6.70 5.80 -0.28
N VAL A 58 -7.88 5.38 -0.74
CA VAL A 58 -8.12 4.96 -2.12
C VAL A 58 -9.24 5.76 -2.77
N ALA A 59 -9.07 6.09 -4.03
CA ALA A 59 -10.07 6.81 -4.78
C ALA A 59 -11.34 5.98 -4.97
N ARG A 60 -12.52 6.60 -4.73
CA ARG A 60 -13.87 6.04 -4.88
C ARG A 60 -14.73 6.90 -5.82
N PRO A 61 -14.39 7.00 -7.10
CA PRO A 61 -15.19 7.81 -8.02
C PRO A 61 -16.59 7.20 -8.19
N GLY A 62 -17.63 8.01 -7.95
CA GLY A 62 -19.02 7.58 -8.12
C GLY A 62 -19.44 6.40 -7.24
N GLY A 63 -18.82 6.23 -6.08
CA GLY A 63 -19.15 5.18 -5.11
C GLY A 63 -18.53 3.80 -5.40
N ASP A 64 -17.80 3.61 -6.52
CA ASP A 64 -17.14 2.31 -6.82
C ASP A 64 -15.91 2.11 -5.93
N VAL A 65 -16.03 1.19 -4.97
CA VAL A 65 -14.97 0.86 -4.02
C VAL A 65 -14.18 -0.35 -4.52
N ARG A 66 -12.87 -0.18 -4.70
CA ARG A 66 -11.92 -1.24 -5.06
C ARG A 66 -10.71 -1.22 -4.15
N LEU A 67 -10.54 -2.27 -3.36
CA LEU A 67 -9.52 -2.33 -2.31
C LEU A 67 -8.26 -3.09 -2.72
N SER A 68 -8.30 -3.88 -3.79
CA SER A 68 -7.24 -4.84 -4.15
C SER A 68 -5.85 -4.20 -4.21
N ARG A 69 -5.75 -2.97 -4.74
CA ARG A 69 -4.46 -2.26 -4.86
C ARG A 69 -3.93 -1.81 -3.49
N ALA A 70 -4.80 -1.28 -2.62
CA ALA A 70 -4.41 -0.90 -1.26
C ALA A 70 -4.02 -2.13 -0.43
N VAL A 71 -4.80 -3.21 -0.52
CA VAL A 71 -4.50 -4.48 0.16
C VAL A 71 -3.16 -5.04 -0.29
N LEU A 72 -2.85 -4.97 -1.60
CA LEU A 72 -1.56 -5.39 -2.13
C LEU A 72 -0.41 -4.50 -1.63
N TYR A 73 -0.65 -3.19 -1.52
CA TYR A 73 0.33 -2.25 -0.95
C TYR A 73 0.60 -2.51 0.53
N VAL A 74 -0.46 -2.74 1.33
CA VAL A 74 -0.32 -3.15 2.74
C VAL A 74 0.38 -4.50 2.84
N GLY A 75 0.06 -5.47 1.96
CA GLY A 75 0.73 -6.76 1.88
C GLY A 75 2.24 -6.62 1.64
N TRP A 76 2.64 -5.68 0.78
CA TRP A 76 4.04 -5.34 0.59
C TRP A 76 4.68 -4.82 1.90
N LEU A 77 4.07 -3.86 2.59
CA LEU A 77 4.55 -3.37 3.88
C LEU A 77 4.67 -4.52 4.89
N MET A 78 3.65 -5.36 4.99
CA MET A 78 3.66 -6.52 5.88
C MET A 78 4.83 -7.47 5.56
N SER A 79 5.11 -7.71 4.29
CA SER A 79 6.23 -8.56 3.88
C SER A 79 7.59 -7.96 4.27
N ARG A 80 7.77 -6.65 4.08
CA ARG A 80 9.03 -5.95 4.41
C ARG A 80 9.26 -5.82 5.91
N LEU A 81 8.20 -5.55 6.68
CA LEU A 81 8.25 -5.36 8.12
C LEU A 81 7.99 -6.67 8.91
N ARG A 82 7.83 -7.80 8.22
CA ARG A 82 7.56 -9.14 8.79
C ARG A 82 6.35 -9.13 9.72
N LEU A 83 5.29 -8.43 9.31
CA LEU A 83 4.06 -8.36 10.09
C LEU A 83 3.21 -9.62 9.91
N GLN A 84 2.43 -9.95 10.93
CA GLN A 84 1.49 -11.06 10.97
C GLN A 84 0.09 -10.54 11.21
N VAL A 85 -0.91 -11.13 10.58
CA VAL A 85 -2.33 -10.78 10.81
C VAL A 85 -2.76 -11.26 12.19
N VAL A 86 -3.48 -10.41 12.89
CA VAL A 86 -4.17 -10.70 14.18
C VAL A 86 -5.67 -10.68 13.96
N GLU A 87 -6.17 -9.65 13.30
CA GLU A 87 -7.56 -9.49 12.90
C GLU A 87 -7.60 -9.21 11.41
N PRO A 88 -8.27 -10.06 10.61
CA PRO A 88 -8.39 -9.88 9.17
C PRO A 88 -9.12 -8.59 8.81
N LEU A 89 -8.96 -8.16 7.57
CA LEU A 89 -9.62 -6.99 7.03
C LEU A 89 -11.14 -7.18 7.02
N HIS A 90 -11.84 -6.23 7.62
CA HIS A 90 -13.30 -6.18 7.66
C HIS A 90 -13.77 -4.73 7.53
N GLU A 91 -15.00 -4.57 7.10
CA GLU A 91 -15.63 -3.26 6.97
C GLU A 91 -16.10 -2.78 8.35
N SER A 92 -15.82 -1.53 8.66
CA SER A 92 -16.28 -0.80 9.84
C SER A 92 -17.54 0.00 9.50
N ASP A 93 -18.22 0.52 10.52
CA ASP A 93 -19.53 1.22 10.37
C ASP A 93 -19.47 2.50 9.52
N ASP A 94 -18.29 3.06 9.29
CA ASP A 94 -18.05 4.29 8.53
C ASP A 94 -17.51 4.05 7.10
N GLU A 95 -17.78 2.89 6.53
CA GLU A 95 -17.28 2.45 5.22
C GLU A 95 -15.75 2.36 5.14
N THR A 96 -15.07 2.39 6.27
CA THR A 96 -13.62 2.20 6.38
C THR A 96 -13.32 0.73 6.59
N TRP A 97 -12.27 0.25 5.96
CA TRP A 97 -11.81 -1.14 6.11
C TRP A 97 -10.66 -1.21 7.09
N VAL A 98 -10.82 -2.00 8.13
CA VAL A 98 -9.85 -2.09 9.24
C VAL A 98 -9.34 -3.51 9.42
N ALA A 99 -8.09 -3.60 9.87
CA ALA A 99 -7.44 -4.84 10.25
C ALA A 99 -6.46 -4.57 11.38
N VAL A 100 -6.02 -5.62 12.07
CA VAL A 100 -4.94 -5.53 13.05
C VAL A 100 -3.84 -6.51 12.66
N VAL A 101 -2.63 -5.98 12.56
CA VAL A 101 -1.42 -6.78 12.36
C VAL A 101 -0.49 -6.64 13.56
N ARG A 102 0.54 -7.46 13.65
CA ARG A 102 1.51 -7.38 14.75
C ARG A 102 2.95 -7.53 14.28
N SER A 103 3.85 -6.90 15.03
CA SER A 103 5.28 -7.14 15.02
C SER A 103 5.72 -7.61 16.42
N GLY A 104 6.02 -8.89 16.58
CA GLY A 104 6.19 -9.50 17.90
C GLY A 104 4.92 -9.37 18.76
N LYS A 105 5.03 -8.68 19.90
CA LYS A 105 3.89 -8.43 20.82
C LYS A 105 3.10 -7.15 20.50
N ARG A 106 3.62 -6.28 19.60
CA ARG A 106 3.00 -4.99 19.33
C ARG A 106 1.95 -5.12 18.24
N ARG A 107 0.76 -4.63 18.53
CA ARG A 107 -0.36 -4.50 17.60
C ARG A 107 -0.23 -3.19 16.81
N ILE A 108 -0.56 -3.25 15.54
CA ILE A 108 -0.51 -2.15 14.58
C ILE A 108 -1.85 -2.12 13.88
N GLY A 109 -2.54 -0.98 13.95
CA GLY A 109 -3.78 -0.78 13.20
C GLY A 109 -3.50 -0.62 11.71
N VAL A 110 -4.34 -1.23 10.90
CA VAL A 110 -4.37 -1.04 9.45
C VAL A 110 -5.73 -0.46 9.08
N GLU A 111 -5.74 0.60 8.31
CA GLU A 111 -6.94 1.30 7.88
C GLU A 111 -6.87 1.56 6.38
N ILE A 112 -7.90 1.14 5.63
CA ILE A 112 -8.05 1.47 4.21
C ILE A 112 -9.34 2.25 4.06
N ARG A 113 -9.23 3.51 3.60
CA ARG A 113 -10.36 4.42 3.49
C ARG A 113 -10.66 4.73 2.03
N PRO A 114 -11.85 4.39 1.55
CA PRO A 114 -12.37 4.94 0.31
C PRO A 114 -12.64 6.45 0.48
N VAL A 115 -12.09 7.26 -0.41
CA VAL A 115 -12.27 8.72 -0.37
C VAL A 115 -12.75 9.22 -1.71
N GLU A 116 -13.72 10.13 -1.69
CA GLU A 116 -14.11 10.86 -2.89
C GLU A 116 -12.99 11.83 -3.27
N VAL A 117 -12.61 11.81 -4.52
CA VAL A 117 -11.54 12.68 -5.01
C VAL A 117 -11.99 13.31 -6.32
N GLU A 118 -12.05 14.63 -6.33
CA GLU A 118 -12.22 15.38 -7.57
C GLU A 118 -10.88 15.41 -8.30
N PHE A 119 -10.80 14.72 -9.42
CA PHE A 119 -9.60 14.69 -10.23
C PHE A 119 -9.76 15.44 -11.54
N SER A 120 -8.98 16.47 -11.71
CA SER A 120 -8.69 17.00 -13.03
C SER A 120 -7.62 16.12 -13.70
N GLY A 121 -8.02 15.18 -14.51
CA GLY A 121 -7.16 14.56 -15.52
C GLY A 121 -6.75 13.11 -15.34
N ALA A 122 -5.89 12.73 -14.42
CA ALA A 122 -5.09 11.50 -14.54
C ALA A 122 -5.46 10.32 -13.61
N VAL A 123 -6.29 10.48 -12.60
CA VAL A 123 -6.74 9.38 -11.74
C VAL A 123 -8.22 9.16 -11.85
N ARG A 124 -8.59 8.33 -12.79
CA ARG A 124 -10.01 8.01 -13.06
C ARG A 124 -10.40 6.60 -12.60
N ALA A 125 -9.46 5.83 -12.08
CA ALA A 125 -9.74 4.44 -11.74
C ALA A 125 -10.03 4.27 -10.25
N ALA A 126 -11.18 3.70 -9.94
CA ALA A 126 -11.53 3.25 -8.60
C ALA A 126 -10.42 2.38 -8.00
N GLY A 127 -10.14 2.57 -6.71
CA GLY A 127 -9.09 1.86 -5.99
C GLY A 127 -7.67 2.34 -6.24
N SER A 128 -7.48 3.48 -6.94
CA SER A 128 -6.17 4.12 -7.02
C SER A 128 -5.75 4.63 -5.64
N VAL A 129 -4.53 4.32 -5.20
CA VAL A 129 -3.99 4.89 -3.96
C VAL A 129 -3.80 6.38 -4.15
N VAL A 130 -4.29 7.18 -3.21
CA VAL A 130 -4.17 8.64 -3.20
C VAL A 130 -3.34 9.14 -2.03
N ARG A 131 -3.27 8.35 -0.95
CA ARG A 131 -2.44 8.63 0.22
C ARG A 131 -2.03 7.34 0.89
N ALA A 132 -0.82 7.30 1.40
CA ALA A 132 -0.32 6.24 2.28
C ALA A 132 0.40 6.90 3.46
N GLU A 133 0.06 6.49 4.68
CA GLU A 133 0.54 7.11 5.91
C GLU A 133 0.98 6.04 6.90
N LEU A 134 2.12 6.26 7.51
CA LEU A 134 2.67 5.45 8.60
C LEU A 134 2.90 6.33 9.81
N GLU A 135 2.38 5.90 10.95
CA GLU A 135 2.59 6.59 12.22
C GLU A 135 3.34 5.68 13.18
N ALA A 136 4.38 6.20 13.77
CA ALA A 136 5.10 5.53 14.83
C ALA A 136 5.14 6.44 16.07
N HIS A 137 4.92 5.83 17.22
CA HIS A 137 4.89 6.54 18.49
C HIS A 137 5.79 5.85 19.50
N ARG A 138 6.65 6.63 20.10
CA ARG A 138 7.50 6.29 21.22
C ARG A 138 7.28 7.32 22.35
N SER A 139 7.60 7.01 23.59
CA SER A 139 7.36 7.91 24.73
C SER A 139 7.96 9.33 24.56
N ASP A 140 8.99 9.46 23.75
CA ASP A 140 9.75 10.70 23.51
C ASP A 140 9.80 11.12 22.04
N ALA A 141 9.09 10.41 21.15
CA ALA A 141 9.12 10.72 19.72
C ALA A 141 7.85 10.29 18.99
N ASP A 142 7.31 11.24 18.22
CA ASP A 142 6.24 11.04 17.26
C ASP A 142 6.79 11.13 15.84
N THR A 143 6.42 10.17 15.02
CA THR A 143 6.86 10.11 13.63
C THR A 143 5.67 9.89 12.70
N HIS A 144 5.55 10.75 11.71
CA HIS A 144 4.58 10.64 10.63
C HIS A 144 5.29 10.60 9.29
N VAL A 145 5.08 9.53 8.54
CA VAL A 145 5.56 9.39 7.17
C VAL A 145 4.37 9.30 6.25
N ASN A 146 4.31 10.17 5.26
CA ASN A 146 3.19 10.30 4.37
C ASN A 146 3.65 10.37 2.92
N VAL A 147 3.00 9.60 2.04
CA VAL A 147 3.11 9.73 0.59
C VAL A 147 1.75 10.12 0.06
N THR A 148 1.65 11.24 -0.63
CA THR A 148 0.40 11.78 -1.16
C THR A 148 0.52 11.99 -2.65
N ARG A 149 -0.56 11.69 -3.38
CA ARG A 149 -0.67 12.02 -4.78
C ARG A 149 -1.06 13.48 -4.94
N GLN A 150 -0.31 14.17 -5.77
CA GLN A 150 -0.62 15.48 -6.31
C GLN A 150 -1.07 15.35 -7.78
N ALA A 151 -1.38 16.44 -8.44
CA ALA A 151 -1.86 16.41 -9.83
C ALA A 151 -0.88 15.71 -10.79
N ASP A 152 0.41 16.00 -10.67
CA ASP A 152 1.47 15.60 -11.59
C ASP A 152 2.63 14.84 -10.94
N HIS A 153 2.59 14.65 -9.60
CA HIS A 153 3.66 13.98 -8.87
C HIS A 153 3.17 13.27 -7.61
N LEU A 154 3.99 12.39 -7.06
CA LEU A 154 3.89 11.90 -5.70
C LEU A 154 4.79 12.74 -4.80
N LEU A 155 4.29 13.12 -3.64
CA LEU A 155 5.04 13.83 -2.62
C LEU A 155 5.15 12.95 -1.36
N ALA A 156 6.37 12.64 -0.96
CA ALA A 156 6.65 12.04 0.34
C ALA A 156 7.13 13.09 1.32
N THR A 157 6.58 13.05 2.51
CA THR A 157 7.00 13.87 3.64
C THR A 157 7.18 13.00 4.87
N ALA A 158 8.17 13.33 5.68
CA ALA A 158 8.32 12.72 7.00
C ALA A 158 8.57 13.81 8.04
N VAL A 159 7.85 13.71 9.14
CA VAL A 159 7.93 14.58 10.30
C VAL A 159 8.36 13.74 11.49
N TRP A 160 9.36 14.19 12.21
CA TRP A 160 9.83 13.61 13.46
C TRP A 160 9.79 14.68 14.55
N ASN A 161 9.03 14.46 15.61
CA ASN A 161 8.81 15.42 16.71
C ASN A 161 8.44 16.83 16.22
N GLY A 162 7.53 16.94 15.26
CA GLY A 162 7.08 18.19 14.69
C GLY A 162 8.04 18.81 13.67
N ALA A 163 9.26 18.31 13.52
CA ALA A 163 10.22 18.80 12.54
C ALA A 163 10.14 18.00 11.22
N SER A 164 10.08 18.70 10.09
CA SER A 164 10.16 18.07 8.76
C SER A 164 11.58 17.57 8.51
N VAL A 165 11.74 16.26 8.36
CA VAL A 165 13.06 15.61 8.17
C VAL A 165 13.25 15.05 6.77
N VAL A 166 12.16 14.78 6.05
CA VAL A 166 12.20 14.34 4.64
C VAL A 166 11.13 15.07 3.84
N ARG A 167 11.50 15.53 2.65
CA ARG A 167 10.56 15.95 1.61
C ARG A 167 11.13 15.52 0.26
N ARG A 168 10.42 14.63 -0.45
CA ARG A 168 10.82 14.10 -1.74
C ARG A 168 9.63 14.09 -2.68
N ALA A 169 9.86 14.40 -3.95
CA ALA A 169 8.84 14.34 -4.98
C ALA A 169 9.30 13.45 -6.13
N ARG A 170 8.36 12.76 -6.76
CA ARG A 170 8.55 11.98 -7.98
C ARG A 170 7.47 12.34 -8.97
N ALA A 171 7.85 12.78 -10.15
CA ALA A 171 6.91 13.03 -11.23
C ALA A 171 6.13 11.76 -11.56
N LEU A 172 4.84 11.94 -11.81
CA LEU A 172 4.00 10.90 -12.38
C LEU A 172 4.09 11.08 -13.89
N GLU A 173 4.71 10.13 -14.56
CA GLU A 173 4.63 10.07 -15.99
C GLU A 173 3.16 9.99 -16.43
N THR A 174 2.82 10.64 -17.51
CA THR A 174 1.47 10.59 -18.10
C THR A 174 1.05 9.13 -18.22
N PHE A 175 -0.17 8.84 -17.81
CA PHE A 175 -0.74 7.49 -17.71
C PHE A 175 -0.82 6.80 -19.08
N ASP A 176 0.33 6.38 -19.58
CA ASP A 176 0.41 5.35 -20.60
C ASP A 176 0.66 4.00 -19.92
N GLU A 177 -0.18 3.01 -20.16
CA GLU A 177 0.03 1.65 -19.66
C GLU A 177 1.09 0.92 -20.49
N SER A 178 1.40 1.43 -21.66
CA SER A 178 2.33 0.80 -22.62
C SER A 178 3.72 0.52 -22.03
N PRO A 179 4.37 1.43 -21.27
CA PRO A 179 5.65 1.14 -20.64
C PRO A 179 5.58 0.00 -19.61
N TYR A 180 4.49 -0.07 -18.84
CA TYR A 180 4.29 -1.13 -17.86
C TYR A 180 4.03 -2.48 -18.52
N LEU A 181 3.26 -2.48 -19.61
CA LEU A 181 3.01 -3.69 -20.40
C LEU A 181 4.27 -4.18 -21.09
N ALA A 182 5.05 -3.28 -21.71
CA ALA A 182 6.33 -3.61 -22.34
C ALA A 182 7.31 -4.21 -21.31
N ASP A 183 7.51 -3.54 -20.16
CA ASP A 183 8.37 -4.04 -19.08
C ASP A 183 7.89 -5.40 -18.52
N SER A 184 6.56 -5.63 -18.49
CA SER A 184 6.01 -6.92 -18.05
C SER A 184 6.28 -8.06 -19.04
N LEU A 185 6.28 -7.78 -20.33
CA LEU A 185 6.57 -8.76 -21.36
C LEU A 185 8.06 -9.12 -21.44
N ASP A 186 8.93 -8.17 -21.10
CA ASP A 186 10.38 -8.35 -21.08
C ASP A 186 10.86 -9.10 -19.81
N ARG A 187 10.07 -9.10 -18.74
CA ARG A 187 10.41 -9.80 -17.51
C ARG A 187 10.04 -11.29 -17.60
N THR A 188 11.02 -12.14 -17.83
CA THR A 188 10.84 -13.58 -17.97
C THR A 188 10.82 -14.36 -16.65
N GLY A 189 10.89 -13.70 -15.49
CA GLY A 189 11.03 -14.34 -14.18
C GLY A 189 9.92 -14.01 -13.18
N HIS A 190 9.85 -14.82 -12.12
CA HIS A 190 8.95 -14.56 -10.99
C HIS A 190 9.39 -13.32 -10.21
N ASP A 191 8.48 -12.35 -10.06
CA ASP A 191 8.69 -11.22 -9.13
C ASP A 191 8.50 -11.71 -7.69
N ARG A 192 9.63 -11.98 -7.01
CA ARG A 192 9.62 -12.42 -5.61
C ARG A 192 9.00 -11.41 -4.66
N LEU A 193 9.14 -10.10 -4.95
CA LEU A 193 8.55 -9.05 -4.14
C LEU A 193 7.03 -9.06 -4.27
N PHE A 194 6.54 -9.25 -5.49
CA PHE A 194 5.12 -9.41 -5.75
C PHE A 194 4.55 -10.64 -5.05
N ALA A 195 5.18 -11.80 -5.20
CA ALA A 195 4.74 -13.03 -4.57
C ALA A 195 4.64 -12.89 -3.04
N GLN A 196 5.65 -12.30 -2.40
CA GLN A 196 5.65 -12.03 -0.96
C GLN A 196 4.57 -11.04 -0.52
N ALA A 197 4.37 -9.98 -1.31
CA ALA A 197 3.32 -9.00 -1.05
C ALA A 197 1.93 -9.62 -1.20
N LEU A 198 1.74 -10.44 -2.24
CA LEU A 198 0.49 -11.12 -2.53
C LEU A 198 0.12 -12.15 -1.45
N GLU A 199 1.09 -12.95 -0.96
CA GLU A 199 0.92 -13.85 0.18
C GLU A 199 0.36 -13.11 1.40
N LYS A 200 0.97 -11.99 1.75
CA LYS A 200 0.54 -11.17 2.89
C LYS A 200 -0.80 -10.48 2.64
N ALA A 201 -1.05 -10.05 1.42
CA ALA A 201 -2.32 -9.46 1.02
C ALA A 201 -3.48 -10.46 1.16
N VAL A 202 -3.30 -11.71 0.71
CA VAL A 202 -4.29 -12.77 0.88
C VAL A 202 -4.51 -13.10 2.35
N ALA A 203 -3.43 -13.19 3.15
CA ALA A 203 -3.54 -13.39 4.59
C ALA A 203 -4.30 -12.25 5.28
N LEU A 204 -4.08 -10.99 4.85
CA LEU A 204 -4.78 -9.82 5.39
C LEU A 204 -6.29 -9.89 5.11
N VAL A 205 -6.69 -10.31 3.92
CA VAL A 205 -8.12 -10.48 3.55
C VAL A 205 -8.78 -11.61 4.35
N GLY A 206 -8.03 -12.66 4.70
CA GLY A 206 -8.58 -13.82 5.41
C GLY A 206 -9.56 -14.65 4.57
N ASP A 207 -10.18 -15.63 5.18
CA ASP A 207 -11.17 -16.51 4.52
C ASP A 207 -12.61 -15.98 4.61
N GLY A 208 -12.85 -14.90 5.35
CA GLY A 208 -14.16 -14.40 5.74
C GLY A 208 -14.86 -13.43 4.77
N THR A 209 -14.26 -13.04 3.67
CA THR A 209 -14.92 -12.18 2.66
C THR A 209 -15.73 -13.04 1.68
N ARG A 210 -16.81 -13.67 2.18
CA ARG A 210 -17.87 -14.25 1.35
C ARG A 210 -18.89 -13.21 0.92
#